data_4cc43d9a9df5482d5a56767a0fd7940d
#
_entry.id   4cc43d9a9df5482d5a56767a0fd7940d
#
_cell.length_a   1.000
_cell.length_b   1.000
_cell.length_c   1.000
_cell.angle_alpha   90.00
_cell.angle_beta   90.00
_cell.angle_gamma   90.00
#
_symmetry.space_group_name_H-M   'P 1'
#
loop_
_entity.id
_entity.type
_entity.pdbx_description
1 polymer ?
#
loop_
_entity_poly.entity_id
_entity_poly.type
_entity_poly.pdbx_seq_one_letter_code
_entity_poly.pdbx_strand_id
1 'polypeptide(L)'
;MLHMVRHTIIGAIAMLVISGCEQMNIKGFFVPNGDGVQKRFEQSMQMTGSQAVQGVETQDAYTVYVCTDPHISDSSRNLSMFNDEFRNDPESTFGIVLGDCIDKKDKFHDYLSATAYNPDRHAYNPNLYHLLGNHDTYYNGWEQFRELIGPSVYWFEVKCPSGRDLYIALDTASGTLGGKQMAWLRSFLDSERSKYRHCFILSHTHLIYSDNTQGISGNMPIEETFALIDLFDRHKVTAVLQGHDHHRDDLFYDEVRYTVIGSIEDNAKVPEYLKITVNEEGISYIWVTPLA
;
A
#
# COMPACT_ATOMS: atom_id res chain seq x y z
N MET A 1 23.59 1.98 -44.90
CA MET A 1 23.59 3.16 -44.00
C MET A 1 22.27 3.31 -43.22
N LEU A 2 21.11 3.02 -43.78
CA LEU A 2 19.82 3.14 -43.08
C LEU A 2 19.56 2.08 -42.00
N HIS A 3 20.13 0.89 -42.11
CA HIS A 3 19.92 -0.18 -41.10
C HIS A 3 20.76 0.02 -39.81
N MET A 4 21.90 0.66 -39.88
CA MET A 4 22.74 0.97 -38.70
C MET A 4 22.12 2.09 -37.84
N VAL A 5 21.45 3.05 -38.46
CA VAL A 5 20.82 4.17 -37.72
C VAL A 5 19.60 3.72 -36.90
N ARG A 6 18.83 2.71 -37.37
CA ARG A 6 17.68 2.17 -36.63
C ARG A 6 18.07 1.44 -35.33
N HIS A 7 19.17 0.71 -35.34
CA HIS A 7 19.62 -0.02 -34.13
C HIS A 7 20.24 0.91 -33.08
N THR A 8 20.86 2.01 -33.52
CA THR A 8 21.43 3.02 -32.61
C THR A 8 20.33 3.85 -31.93
N ILE A 9 19.22 4.13 -32.62
CA ILE A 9 18.08 4.87 -32.04
C ILE A 9 17.31 4.01 -31.02
N ILE A 10 17.11 2.72 -31.30
CA ILE A 10 16.46 1.80 -30.35
C ILE A 10 17.31 1.61 -29.09
N GLY A 11 18.63 1.51 -29.24
CA GLY A 11 19.56 1.46 -28.10
C GLY A 11 19.60 2.74 -27.27
N ALA A 12 19.50 3.91 -27.92
CA ALA A 12 19.47 5.21 -27.24
C ALA A 12 18.14 5.49 -26.52
N ILE A 13 17.01 5.03 -27.07
CA ILE A 13 15.70 5.14 -26.41
C ILE A 13 15.64 4.20 -25.21
N ALA A 14 16.17 2.98 -25.31
CA ALA A 14 16.28 2.07 -24.17
C ALA A 14 17.18 2.63 -23.05
N MET A 15 18.27 3.34 -23.36
CA MET A 15 19.12 3.99 -22.35
C MET A 15 18.49 5.25 -21.74
N LEU A 16 17.66 6.00 -22.48
CA LEU A 16 17.01 7.20 -21.94
C LEU A 16 15.84 6.89 -20.99
N VAL A 17 15.22 5.71 -21.13
CA VAL A 17 14.20 5.25 -20.18
C VAL A 17 14.82 4.75 -18.87
N ILE A 18 16.09 4.34 -18.89
CA ILE A 18 16.82 3.83 -17.72
C ILE A 18 17.42 4.96 -16.86
N SER A 19 17.62 6.16 -17.41
CA SER A 19 18.26 7.27 -16.68
C SER A 19 17.31 8.14 -15.85
N GLY A 20 16.03 7.82 -15.81
CA GLY A 20 15.01 8.55 -15.03
C GLY A 20 14.50 7.84 -13.77
N CYS A 21 14.91 6.60 -13.53
CA CYS A 21 14.59 5.87 -12.30
C CYS A 21 15.86 5.62 -11.51
N GLU A 22 16.15 6.45 -10.54
CA GLU A 22 17.14 6.12 -9.52
C GLU A 22 16.70 4.83 -8.83
N GLN A 23 17.49 3.76 -9.02
CA GLN A 23 17.42 2.49 -8.31
C GLN A 23 16.29 1.50 -8.65
N MET A 24 15.77 1.47 -9.86
CA MET A 24 15.04 0.26 -10.25
C MET A 24 15.97 -0.95 -10.26
N ASN A 25 15.69 -1.94 -9.41
CA ASN A 25 16.39 -3.22 -9.44
C ASN A 25 15.95 -4.02 -10.68
N ILE A 26 16.51 -3.66 -11.85
CA ILE A 26 16.19 -4.20 -13.18
C ILE A 26 16.29 -5.75 -13.19
N LYS A 27 17.08 -6.35 -12.33
CA LYS A 27 17.20 -7.82 -12.24
C LYS A 27 15.92 -8.46 -11.72
N GLY A 28 15.23 -7.82 -10.78
CA GLY A 28 13.94 -8.30 -10.27
C GLY A 28 12.82 -8.25 -11.31
N PHE A 29 12.88 -7.28 -12.22
CA PHE A 29 11.89 -7.10 -13.29
C PHE A 29 11.91 -8.22 -14.35
N PHE A 30 13.07 -8.84 -14.58
CA PHE A 30 13.24 -9.91 -15.57
C PHE A 30 13.14 -11.32 -14.99
N VAL A 31 13.05 -11.46 -13.67
CA VAL A 31 12.75 -12.76 -13.06
C VAL A 31 11.24 -12.99 -13.20
N PRO A 32 10.78 -14.11 -13.81
CA PRO A 32 9.36 -14.39 -13.90
C PRO A 32 8.75 -14.36 -12.49
N ASN A 33 7.90 -13.40 -12.21
CA ASN A 33 7.06 -13.42 -11.03
C ASN A 33 6.03 -14.54 -11.27
N GLY A 34 6.23 -15.68 -10.64
CA GLY A 34 5.43 -16.89 -10.88
C GLY A 34 3.93 -16.70 -10.63
N ASP A 35 3.56 -15.63 -9.92
CA ASP A 35 2.19 -15.41 -9.45
C ASP A 35 1.67 -14.03 -9.84
N GLY A 36 0.91 -13.97 -10.93
CA GLY A 36 0.21 -12.74 -11.33
C GLY A 36 -0.90 -12.35 -10.34
N VAL A 37 -1.34 -11.07 -10.40
CA VAL A 37 -2.34 -10.50 -9.49
C VAL A 37 -3.61 -11.35 -9.35
N GLN A 38 -4.09 -11.99 -10.42
CA GLN A 38 -5.27 -12.87 -10.38
C GLN A 38 -5.08 -14.06 -9.43
N LYS A 39 -3.90 -14.70 -9.48
CA LYS A 39 -3.57 -15.82 -8.61
C LYS A 39 -3.37 -15.38 -7.17
N ARG A 40 -2.69 -14.26 -6.94
CA ARG A 40 -2.52 -13.70 -5.60
C ARG A 40 -3.85 -13.33 -4.96
N PHE A 41 -4.77 -12.75 -5.73
CA PHE A 41 -6.14 -12.50 -5.28
C PHE A 41 -6.85 -13.79 -4.86
N GLU A 42 -6.84 -14.83 -5.70
CA GLU A 42 -7.48 -16.12 -5.38
C GLU A 42 -6.89 -16.76 -4.12
N GLN A 43 -5.57 -16.73 -3.98
CA GLN A 43 -4.88 -17.24 -2.80
C GLN A 43 -5.23 -16.44 -1.55
N SER A 44 -5.31 -15.11 -1.64
CA SER A 44 -5.74 -14.24 -0.55
C SER A 44 -7.16 -14.54 -0.10
N MET A 45 -8.11 -14.67 -1.03
CA MET A 45 -9.49 -15.05 -0.71
C MET A 45 -9.58 -16.45 -0.08
N GLN A 46 -8.73 -17.38 -0.49
CA GLN A 46 -8.63 -18.72 0.10
C GLN A 46 -8.10 -18.68 1.55
N MET A 47 -7.08 -17.85 1.81
CA MET A 47 -6.49 -17.68 3.14
C MET A 47 -7.47 -17.09 4.14
N THR A 48 -8.24 -16.10 3.71
CA THR A 48 -9.22 -15.40 4.56
C THR A 48 -10.57 -16.10 4.62
N GLY A 49 -10.79 -17.14 3.79
CA GLY A 49 -12.11 -17.75 3.61
C GLY A 49 -13.14 -16.74 3.08
N SER A 50 -12.69 -15.70 2.39
CA SER A 50 -13.50 -14.55 1.94
C SER A 50 -14.24 -13.83 3.10
N GLN A 51 -13.66 -13.85 4.29
CA GLN A 51 -14.15 -13.14 5.47
C GLN A 51 -13.22 -11.99 5.84
N ALA A 52 -13.70 -11.09 6.71
CA ALA A 52 -12.85 -10.09 7.33
C ALA A 52 -11.68 -10.76 8.08
N VAL A 53 -10.49 -10.18 7.96
CA VAL A 53 -9.41 -10.53 8.89
C VAL A 53 -9.70 -9.92 10.26
N GLN A 54 -8.89 -10.26 11.27
CA GLN A 54 -9.06 -9.71 12.61
C GLN A 54 -9.09 -8.17 12.55
N GLY A 55 -10.16 -7.59 13.05
CA GLY A 55 -10.35 -6.15 13.17
C GLY A 55 -10.02 -5.63 14.54
N VAL A 56 -10.36 -4.37 14.78
CA VAL A 56 -10.07 -3.64 16.02
C VAL A 56 -11.37 -3.16 16.67
N GLU A 57 -11.42 -3.18 17.99
CA GLU A 57 -12.48 -2.54 18.78
C GLU A 57 -11.87 -1.35 19.53
N THR A 58 -12.51 -0.17 19.43
CA THR A 58 -11.97 1.07 19.98
C THR A 58 -13.07 2.08 20.31
N GLN A 59 -12.69 3.30 20.69
CA GLN A 59 -13.58 4.42 20.93
C GLN A 59 -14.06 5.06 19.62
N ASP A 60 -15.00 6.00 19.68
CA ASP A 60 -15.52 6.70 18.49
C ASP A 60 -14.49 7.57 17.80
N ALA A 61 -13.52 8.07 18.55
CA ALA A 61 -12.31 8.70 18.00
C ALA A 61 -11.11 7.77 18.24
N TYR A 62 -10.31 7.55 17.18
CA TYR A 62 -9.12 6.70 17.24
C TYR A 62 -8.01 7.18 16.30
N THR A 63 -6.79 6.73 16.55
CA THR A 63 -5.61 7.15 15.80
C THR A 63 -4.98 5.97 15.07
N VAL A 64 -4.66 6.19 13.79
CA VAL A 64 -4.00 5.24 12.89
C VAL A 64 -2.65 5.80 12.47
N TYR A 65 -1.61 4.99 12.55
CA TYR A 65 -0.29 5.29 12.03
C TYR A 65 -0.09 4.62 10.67
N VAL A 66 0.32 5.36 9.65
CA VAL A 66 0.47 4.83 8.29
C VAL A 66 1.83 5.21 7.72
N CYS A 67 2.63 4.22 7.35
CA CYS A 67 3.86 4.41 6.60
C CYS A 67 3.86 3.57 5.33
N THR A 68 4.85 3.81 4.46
CA THR A 68 5.01 3.12 3.19
C THR A 68 6.46 3.06 2.77
N ASP A 69 6.78 2.15 1.87
CA ASP A 69 8.06 2.09 1.17
C ASP A 69 9.27 2.08 2.15
N PRO A 70 9.31 1.18 3.16
CA PRO A 70 10.46 1.08 4.04
C PRO A 70 11.70 0.48 3.35
N HIS A 71 11.55 -0.25 2.26
CA HIS A 71 12.61 -0.78 1.42
C HIS A 71 13.77 -1.40 2.20
N ILE A 72 13.45 -2.31 3.13
CA ILE A 72 14.46 -2.91 4.01
C ILE A 72 15.55 -3.61 3.19
N SER A 73 16.75 -3.10 3.32
CA SER A 73 17.95 -3.65 2.68
C SER A 73 19.02 -4.02 3.71
N ASP A 74 19.85 -3.08 4.12
CA ASP A 74 20.90 -3.28 5.12
C ASP A 74 20.62 -2.53 6.42
N SER A 75 19.56 -1.73 6.47
CA SER A 75 19.13 -0.95 7.63
C SER A 75 17.60 -0.93 7.70
N SER A 76 17.06 -0.72 8.89
CA SER A 76 15.63 -0.63 9.19
C SER A 76 15.34 0.42 10.27
N ARG A 77 16.22 1.44 10.38
CA ARG A 77 16.17 2.42 11.48
C ARG A 77 14.85 3.17 11.51
N ASN A 78 14.44 3.77 10.38
CA ASN A 78 13.25 4.60 10.33
C ASN A 78 11.98 3.79 10.56
N LEU A 79 11.90 2.56 10.01
CA LEU A 79 10.78 1.66 10.28
C LEU A 79 10.73 1.24 11.76
N SER A 80 11.89 0.98 12.38
CA SER A 80 11.94 0.67 13.80
C SER A 80 11.47 1.85 14.66
N MET A 81 11.88 3.07 14.30
CA MET A 81 11.42 4.30 14.99
C MET A 81 9.90 4.50 14.83
N PHE A 82 9.36 4.34 13.62
CA PHE A 82 7.92 4.36 13.39
C PHE A 82 7.19 3.35 14.28
N ASN A 83 7.69 2.11 14.33
CA ASN A 83 7.09 1.07 15.13
C ASN A 83 7.17 1.36 16.63
N ASP A 84 8.28 1.93 17.10
CA ASP A 84 8.44 2.33 18.49
C ASP A 84 7.52 3.48 18.86
N GLU A 85 7.40 4.52 18.01
CA GLU A 85 6.47 5.63 18.23
C GLU A 85 5.02 5.14 18.25
N PHE A 86 4.64 4.34 17.25
CA PHE A 86 3.31 3.73 17.16
C PHE A 86 2.96 2.93 18.44
N ARG A 87 3.88 2.14 18.94
CA ARG A 87 3.66 1.29 20.13
C ARG A 87 3.66 2.05 21.45
N ASN A 88 4.38 3.15 21.54
CA ASN A 88 4.51 3.95 22.76
C ASN A 88 3.49 5.09 22.85
N ASP A 89 2.79 5.42 21.75
CA ASP A 89 1.71 6.41 21.79
C ASP A 89 0.44 5.78 22.39
N PRO A 90 0.00 6.24 23.59
CA PRO A 90 -1.21 5.70 24.21
C PRO A 90 -2.50 5.96 23.42
N GLU A 91 -2.47 6.90 22.48
CA GLU A 91 -3.61 7.23 21.61
C GLU A 91 -3.63 6.36 20.33
N SER A 92 -2.55 5.64 20.05
CA SER A 92 -2.48 4.79 18.86
C SER A 92 -3.39 3.59 18.98
N THR A 93 -4.10 3.28 17.90
CA THR A 93 -5.02 2.14 17.84
C THR A 93 -4.44 1.01 17.00
N PHE A 94 -3.97 1.32 15.81
CA PHE A 94 -3.29 0.38 14.92
C PHE A 94 -2.40 1.10 13.92
N GLY A 95 -1.52 0.33 13.26
CA GLY A 95 -0.63 0.81 12.21
C GLY A 95 -0.90 0.12 10.88
N ILE A 96 -0.46 0.76 9.79
CA ILE A 96 -0.52 0.24 8.43
C ILE A 96 0.82 0.49 7.74
N VAL A 97 1.33 -0.52 7.03
CA VAL A 97 2.44 -0.40 6.09
C VAL A 97 1.91 -0.66 4.68
N LEU A 98 1.98 0.33 3.80
CA LEU A 98 1.34 0.30 2.48
C LEU A 98 2.17 -0.40 1.38
N GLY A 99 3.09 -1.29 1.75
CA GLY A 99 3.86 -2.10 0.80
C GLY A 99 5.29 -1.62 0.59
N ASP A 100 5.98 -2.29 -0.34
CA ASP A 100 7.42 -2.19 -0.60
C ASP A 100 8.21 -2.36 0.70
N CYS A 101 7.88 -3.45 1.41
CA CYS A 101 8.47 -3.80 2.70
C CYS A 101 9.97 -4.03 2.59
N ILE A 102 10.42 -4.62 1.47
CA ILE A 102 11.82 -5.00 1.24
C ILE A 102 12.32 -4.51 -0.11
N ASP A 103 13.62 -4.24 -0.20
CA ASP A 103 14.31 -3.90 -1.46
C ASP A 103 15.19 -5.04 -1.98
N LYS A 104 15.58 -5.97 -1.13
CA LYS A 104 16.46 -7.09 -1.47
C LYS A 104 15.82 -8.42 -1.14
N LYS A 105 16.18 -9.44 -1.93
CA LYS A 105 15.79 -10.81 -1.65
C LYS A 105 16.15 -11.22 -0.20
N ASP A 106 15.28 -12.06 0.38
CA ASP A 106 15.46 -12.66 1.70
C ASP A 106 15.47 -11.65 2.88
N LYS A 107 14.91 -10.43 2.69
CA LYS A 107 14.86 -9.39 3.73
C LYS A 107 13.55 -9.35 4.54
N PHE A 108 12.59 -10.23 4.28
CA PHE A 108 11.34 -10.25 5.06
C PHE A 108 11.55 -10.53 6.56
N HIS A 109 12.56 -11.33 6.92
CA HIS A 109 12.87 -11.53 8.34
C HIS A 109 13.41 -10.26 9.02
N ASP A 110 14.23 -9.48 8.31
CA ASP A 110 14.73 -8.21 8.83
C ASP A 110 13.58 -7.20 8.97
N TYR A 111 12.69 -7.14 7.98
CA TYR A 111 11.47 -6.34 8.02
C TYR A 111 10.58 -6.72 9.22
N LEU A 112 10.30 -8.00 9.39
CA LEU A 112 9.49 -8.49 10.50
C LEU A 112 10.14 -8.23 11.86
N SER A 113 11.46 -8.31 11.96
CA SER A 113 12.20 -7.95 13.16
C SER A 113 12.05 -6.46 13.50
N ALA A 114 12.09 -5.59 12.50
CA ALA A 114 11.90 -4.14 12.67
C ALA A 114 10.46 -3.79 13.11
N THR A 115 9.47 -4.60 12.73
CA THR A 115 8.07 -4.44 13.14
C THR A 115 7.72 -5.22 14.41
N ALA A 116 8.71 -5.80 15.10
CA ALA A 116 8.55 -6.65 16.30
C ALA A 116 7.56 -7.82 16.08
N TYR A 117 7.51 -8.35 14.86
CA TYR A 117 6.82 -9.59 14.59
C TYR A 117 7.60 -10.76 15.17
N ASN A 118 6.91 -11.70 15.79
CA ASN A 118 7.50 -12.95 16.27
C ASN A 118 7.03 -14.13 15.41
N PRO A 119 7.87 -14.62 14.48
CA PRO A 119 7.51 -15.73 13.59
C PRO A 119 7.28 -17.05 14.34
N ASP A 120 7.95 -17.27 15.50
CA ASP A 120 7.81 -18.49 16.28
C ASP A 120 6.43 -18.62 16.94
N ARG A 121 5.75 -17.51 17.11
CA ARG A 121 4.40 -17.47 17.68
C ARG A 121 3.31 -17.31 16.63
N HIS A 122 3.65 -17.15 15.35
CA HIS A 122 2.73 -16.67 14.31
C HIS A 122 1.89 -15.47 14.80
N ALA A 123 2.49 -14.71 15.73
CA ALA A 123 1.84 -13.58 16.36
C ALA A 123 2.30 -12.33 15.63
N TYR A 124 1.47 -11.86 14.73
CA TYR A 124 1.50 -10.46 14.32
C TYR A 124 1.47 -9.59 15.58
N ASN A 125 2.12 -8.43 15.53
CA ASN A 125 1.59 -7.31 16.28
C ASN A 125 0.12 -7.20 15.80
N PRO A 126 -0.88 -7.59 16.59
CA PRO A 126 -2.26 -7.73 16.11
C PRO A 126 -2.82 -6.42 15.59
N ASN A 127 -2.08 -5.33 15.77
CA ASN A 127 -2.44 -3.98 15.44
C ASN A 127 -1.60 -3.38 14.30
N LEU A 128 -0.83 -4.18 13.54
CA LEU A 128 -0.10 -3.71 12.36
C LEU A 128 -0.54 -4.49 11.11
N TYR A 129 -1.10 -3.77 10.14
CA TYR A 129 -1.59 -4.31 8.87
C TYR A 129 -0.59 -4.03 7.76
N HIS A 130 -0.40 -4.97 6.84
CA HIS A 130 0.61 -4.89 5.81
C HIS A 130 0.00 -5.06 4.42
N LEU A 131 0.41 -4.23 3.47
CA LEU A 131 0.09 -4.38 2.07
C LEU A 131 1.30 -4.97 1.31
N LEU A 132 1.01 -5.52 0.15
CA LEU A 132 2.00 -5.97 -0.81
C LEU A 132 2.35 -4.83 -1.76
N GLY A 133 3.64 -4.48 -1.86
CA GLY A 133 4.17 -3.58 -2.87
C GLY A 133 4.81 -4.34 -4.05
N ASN A 134 5.28 -3.61 -5.06
CA ASN A 134 5.89 -4.24 -6.24
C ASN A 134 7.26 -4.86 -5.93
N HIS A 135 8.08 -4.26 -5.08
CA HIS A 135 9.37 -4.83 -4.66
C HIS A 135 9.19 -6.14 -3.89
N ASP A 136 8.11 -6.27 -3.12
CA ASP A 136 7.79 -7.48 -2.38
C ASP A 136 7.47 -8.68 -3.29
N THR A 137 7.17 -8.44 -4.57
CA THR A 137 6.91 -9.51 -5.55
C THR A 137 8.15 -9.98 -6.29
N TYR A 138 9.27 -9.24 -6.22
CA TYR A 138 10.49 -9.58 -6.93
C TYR A 138 11.09 -10.89 -6.41
N TYR A 139 11.78 -11.63 -7.29
CA TYR A 139 12.46 -12.89 -6.95
C TYR A 139 11.54 -13.96 -6.33
N ASN A 140 10.27 -14.04 -6.76
CA ASN A 140 9.22 -14.88 -6.16
C ASN A 140 8.88 -14.50 -4.72
N GLY A 141 9.05 -13.22 -4.36
CA GLY A 141 8.82 -12.73 -2.99
C GLY A 141 7.39 -12.92 -2.50
N TRP A 142 6.41 -13.04 -3.41
CA TRP A 142 5.04 -13.33 -3.02
C TRP A 142 4.89 -14.60 -2.16
N GLU A 143 5.62 -15.66 -2.44
CA GLU A 143 5.55 -16.87 -1.61
C GLU A 143 5.99 -16.59 -0.17
N GLN A 144 7.10 -15.86 0.00
CA GLN A 144 7.58 -15.46 1.32
C GLN A 144 6.61 -14.48 2.00
N PHE A 145 6.12 -13.47 1.29
CA PHE A 145 5.12 -12.54 1.82
C PHE A 145 3.89 -13.28 2.32
N ARG A 146 3.33 -14.16 1.50
CA ARG A 146 2.14 -14.95 1.84
C ARG A 146 2.35 -15.83 3.07
N GLU A 147 3.51 -16.45 3.22
CA GLU A 147 3.82 -17.36 4.33
C GLU A 147 4.15 -16.62 5.61
N LEU A 148 4.85 -15.50 5.53
CA LEU A 148 5.38 -14.77 6.67
C LEU A 148 4.46 -13.62 7.12
N ILE A 149 3.74 -13.01 6.20
CA ILE A 149 2.90 -11.82 6.45
C ILE A 149 1.42 -12.16 6.27
N GLY A 150 1.03 -12.67 5.09
CA GLY A 150 -0.37 -13.05 4.89
C GLY A 150 -0.95 -12.72 3.52
N PRO A 151 -2.26 -12.47 3.42
CA PRO A 151 -2.95 -12.16 2.17
C PRO A 151 -2.56 -10.78 1.64
N SER A 152 -2.53 -10.62 0.31
CA SER A 152 -2.33 -9.31 -0.36
C SER A 152 -3.65 -8.55 -0.55
N VAL A 153 -4.79 -9.25 -0.49
CA VAL A 153 -6.13 -8.66 -0.56
C VAL A 153 -6.93 -9.12 0.63
N TYR A 154 -7.42 -8.18 1.40
CA TYR A 154 -8.23 -8.44 2.59
C TYR A 154 -9.01 -7.19 2.99
N TRP A 155 -9.88 -7.33 3.97
CA TRP A 155 -10.58 -6.21 4.61
C TRP A 155 -10.75 -6.46 6.11
N PHE A 156 -10.90 -5.40 6.87
CA PHE A 156 -11.16 -5.46 8.29
C PHE A 156 -12.07 -4.33 8.74
N GLU A 157 -12.65 -4.51 9.91
CA GLU A 157 -13.55 -3.54 10.55
C GLU A 157 -12.87 -2.91 11.76
N VAL A 158 -13.09 -1.62 11.93
CA VAL A 158 -12.88 -0.94 13.21
C VAL A 158 -14.23 -0.71 13.83
N LYS A 159 -14.49 -1.36 14.96
CA LYS A 159 -15.76 -1.27 15.69
C LYS A 159 -15.67 -0.20 16.76
N CYS A 160 -16.57 0.76 16.68
CA CYS A 160 -16.72 1.88 17.61
C CYS A 160 -18.13 1.85 18.25
N PRO A 161 -18.34 2.49 19.41
CA PRO A 161 -19.67 2.59 20.01
C PRO A 161 -20.76 3.15 19.08
N SER A 162 -20.42 4.14 18.23
CA SER A 162 -21.35 4.78 17.30
C SER A 162 -21.50 4.06 15.95
N GLY A 163 -20.70 3.02 15.67
CA GLY A 163 -20.78 2.30 14.39
C GLY A 163 -19.50 1.58 14.02
N ARG A 164 -19.29 1.39 12.72
CA ARG A 164 -18.12 0.66 12.20
C ARG A 164 -17.47 1.41 11.06
N ASP A 165 -16.17 1.31 10.95
CA ASP A 165 -15.38 1.80 9.82
C ASP A 165 -14.75 0.63 9.07
N LEU A 166 -14.65 0.77 7.76
CA LEU A 166 -14.19 -0.25 6.82
C LEU A 166 -12.82 0.10 6.27
N TYR A 167 -11.90 -0.86 6.29
CA TYR A 167 -10.61 -0.78 5.66
C TYR A 167 -10.46 -1.92 4.65
N ILE A 168 -10.14 -1.59 3.39
CA ILE A 168 -9.99 -2.56 2.30
C ILE A 168 -8.57 -2.46 1.74
N ALA A 169 -7.77 -3.51 1.91
CA ALA A 169 -6.44 -3.64 1.33
C ALA A 169 -6.52 -4.26 -0.07
N LEU A 170 -5.94 -3.58 -1.06
CA LEU A 170 -5.92 -3.99 -2.46
C LEU A 170 -4.51 -4.41 -2.88
N ASP A 171 -4.42 -5.47 -3.66
CA ASP A 171 -3.19 -5.85 -4.35
C ASP A 171 -3.05 -5.04 -5.64
N THR A 172 -2.23 -4.01 -5.57
CA THR A 172 -1.87 -3.15 -6.70
C THR A 172 -0.41 -3.31 -7.12
N ALA A 173 0.30 -4.27 -6.55
CA ALA A 173 1.74 -4.51 -6.75
C ALA A 173 2.16 -4.76 -8.21
N SER A 174 1.24 -5.16 -9.06
CA SER A 174 1.49 -5.35 -10.51
C SER A 174 1.01 -4.18 -11.38
N GLY A 175 0.67 -3.03 -10.77
CA GLY A 175 0.10 -1.89 -11.49
C GLY A 175 -1.32 -2.17 -12.04
N THR A 176 -2.05 -3.12 -11.49
CA THR A 176 -3.43 -3.47 -11.87
C THR A 176 -4.06 -4.33 -10.79
N LEU A 177 -5.38 -4.21 -10.59
CA LEU A 177 -6.16 -5.14 -9.76
C LEU A 177 -6.44 -6.45 -10.50
N GLY A 178 -6.45 -6.41 -11.82
CA GLY A 178 -6.96 -7.50 -12.64
C GLY A 178 -8.47 -7.72 -12.52
N GLY A 179 -9.03 -8.52 -13.41
CA GLY A 179 -10.49 -8.64 -13.56
C GLY A 179 -11.21 -9.21 -12.33
N LYS A 180 -10.61 -10.21 -11.65
CA LYS A 180 -11.27 -10.87 -10.51
C LYS A 180 -11.33 -9.97 -9.28
N GLN A 181 -10.23 -9.31 -8.92
CA GLN A 181 -10.20 -8.40 -7.79
C GLN A 181 -11.11 -7.19 -8.03
N MET A 182 -11.08 -6.62 -9.26
CA MET A 182 -11.97 -5.52 -9.64
C MET A 182 -13.46 -5.91 -9.54
N ALA A 183 -13.83 -7.10 -10.02
CA ALA A 183 -15.20 -7.58 -9.92
C ALA A 183 -15.64 -7.81 -8.47
N TRP A 184 -14.76 -8.38 -7.65
CA TRP A 184 -14.98 -8.55 -6.21
C TRP A 184 -15.16 -7.20 -5.52
N LEU A 185 -14.27 -6.24 -5.77
CA LEU A 185 -14.31 -4.92 -5.12
C LEU A 185 -15.63 -4.18 -5.40
N ARG A 186 -16.09 -4.21 -6.66
CA ARG A 186 -17.39 -3.64 -7.06
C ARG A 186 -18.53 -4.28 -6.29
N SER A 187 -18.62 -5.61 -6.32
CA SER A 187 -19.69 -6.36 -5.63
C SER A 187 -19.63 -6.14 -4.12
N PHE A 188 -18.44 -6.07 -3.54
CA PHE A 188 -18.23 -5.87 -2.12
C PHE A 188 -18.70 -4.46 -1.68
N LEU A 189 -18.30 -3.42 -2.40
CA LEU A 189 -18.75 -2.06 -2.11
C LEU A 189 -20.26 -1.90 -2.30
N ASP A 190 -20.84 -2.49 -3.35
CA ASP A 190 -22.30 -2.48 -3.59
C ASP A 190 -23.08 -3.09 -2.41
N SER A 191 -22.57 -4.16 -1.81
CA SER A 191 -23.29 -4.91 -0.76
C SER A 191 -22.97 -4.44 0.66
N GLU A 192 -21.75 -3.95 0.91
CA GLU A 192 -21.23 -3.75 2.26
C GLU A 192 -21.08 -2.28 2.65
N ARG A 193 -20.70 -1.39 1.71
CA ARG A 193 -20.31 0.00 2.02
C ARG A 193 -21.31 0.77 2.90
N SER A 194 -22.58 0.60 2.65
CA SER A 194 -23.65 1.34 3.37
C SER A 194 -23.76 0.99 4.86
N LYS A 195 -23.08 -0.06 5.32
CA LYS A 195 -23.08 -0.52 6.71
C LYS A 195 -22.04 0.19 7.59
N TYR A 196 -21.21 1.05 7.00
CA TYR A 196 -20.04 1.66 7.64
C TYR A 196 -20.12 3.19 7.62
N ARG A 197 -19.64 3.83 8.70
CA ARG A 197 -19.46 5.29 8.80
C ARG A 197 -18.47 5.75 7.75
N HIS A 198 -17.24 5.26 7.86
CA HIS A 198 -16.11 5.57 6.98
C HIS A 198 -15.67 4.33 6.18
N CYS A 199 -15.08 4.58 5.02
CA CYS A 199 -14.48 3.55 4.17
C CYS A 199 -13.10 4.04 3.69
N PHE A 200 -12.08 3.25 3.97
CA PHE A 200 -10.71 3.50 3.57
C PHE A 200 -10.25 2.44 2.58
N ILE A 201 -9.70 2.89 1.46
CA ILE A 201 -9.02 2.03 0.51
C ILE A 201 -7.52 2.15 0.76
N LEU A 202 -6.87 1.01 0.90
CA LEU A 202 -5.43 0.90 1.09
C LEU A 202 -4.83 0.34 -0.20
N SER A 203 -3.93 1.07 -0.81
CA SER A 203 -3.28 0.73 -2.07
C SER A 203 -1.78 1.01 -1.96
N HIS A 204 -0.93 0.16 -2.51
CA HIS A 204 0.46 0.54 -2.66
C HIS A 204 0.63 1.54 -3.80
N THR A 205 0.16 1.20 -5.00
CA THR A 205 0.27 2.06 -6.18
C THR A 205 -0.71 3.23 -6.12
N HIS A 206 -0.23 4.43 -6.40
CA HIS A 206 -1.06 5.63 -6.41
C HIS A 206 -1.84 5.80 -7.73
N LEU A 207 -2.99 6.47 -7.65
CA LEU A 207 -3.93 6.65 -8.76
C LEU A 207 -3.88 8.04 -9.37
N ILE A 208 -3.76 9.10 -8.56
CA ILE A 208 -3.87 10.49 -8.96
C ILE A 208 -2.75 11.31 -8.33
N TYR A 209 -2.29 12.34 -9.06
CA TYR A 209 -1.39 13.39 -8.56
C TYR A 209 -2.09 14.76 -8.49
N SER A 210 -1.68 15.58 -7.54
CA SER A 210 -2.07 17.00 -7.48
C SER A 210 -1.33 17.89 -8.49
N ASP A 211 -0.20 17.41 -8.99
CA ASP A 211 0.65 18.12 -9.93
C ASP A 211 -0.10 18.38 -11.24
N ASN A 212 -0.02 19.64 -11.70
CA ASN A 212 -0.73 20.17 -12.87
C ASN A 212 -0.36 19.55 -14.21
N THR A 213 0.55 18.60 -14.27
CA THR A 213 1.10 18.09 -15.53
C THR A 213 0.50 16.74 -15.95
N GLN A 214 0.03 15.91 -15.03
CA GLN A 214 -0.45 14.57 -15.38
C GLN A 214 -1.80 14.15 -14.77
N GLY A 215 -2.19 14.64 -13.63
CA GLY A 215 -3.49 14.37 -12.98
C GLY A 215 -3.74 12.90 -12.62
N ILE A 216 -3.33 11.97 -13.47
CA ILE A 216 -3.50 10.52 -13.31
C ILE A 216 -2.14 9.85 -13.37
N SER A 217 -1.90 8.93 -12.41
CA SER A 217 -0.69 8.12 -12.38
C SER A 217 -0.57 7.23 -13.63
N GLY A 218 0.63 7.19 -14.22
CA GLY A 218 0.94 6.26 -15.31
C GLY A 218 1.23 4.82 -14.85
N ASN A 219 1.13 4.54 -13.54
CA ASN A 219 1.50 3.24 -12.97
C ASN A 219 0.39 2.18 -13.09
N MET A 220 -0.84 2.60 -13.40
CA MET A 220 -1.97 1.72 -13.68
C MET A 220 -2.57 2.04 -15.06
N PRO A 221 -3.23 1.06 -15.73
CA PRO A 221 -3.97 1.34 -16.96
C PRO A 221 -4.99 2.46 -16.75
N ILE A 222 -5.02 3.43 -17.66
CA ILE A 222 -5.82 4.66 -17.48
C ILE A 222 -7.31 4.36 -17.32
N GLU A 223 -7.83 3.38 -18.07
CA GLU A 223 -9.23 2.96 -17.98
C GLU A 223 -9.56 2.33 -16.63
N GLU A 224 -8.62 1.58 -16.06
CA GLU A 224 -8.78 0.98 -14.73
C GLU A 224 -8.74 2.04 -13.65
N THR A 225 -7.84 3.01 -13.76
CA THR A 225 -7.74 4.15 -12.85
C THR A 225 -9.03 4.96 -12.82
N PHE A 226 -9.58 5.33 -13.99
CA PHE A 226 -10.88 6.03 -14.06
C PHE A 226 -12.02 5.19 -13.48
N ALA A 227 -12.03 3.88 -13.74
CA ALA A 227 -13.05 2.99 -13.22
C ALA A 227 -12.99 2.87 -11.68
N LEU A 228 -11.81 2.97 -11.08
CA LEU A 228 -11.62 3.00 -9.63
C LEU A 228 -12.05 4.33 -9.03
N ILE A 229 -11.67 5.45 -9.65
CA ILE A 229 -12.07 6.79 -9.22
C ILE A 229 -13.60 6.92 -9.19
N ASP A 230 -14.28 6.55 -10.29
CA ASP A 230 -15.75 6.53 -10.38
C ASP A 230 -16.37 5.59 -9.34
N LEU A 231 -15.77 4.43 -9.11
CA LEU A 231 -16.26 3.47 -8.11
C LEU A 231 -16.17 4.05 -6.69
N PHE A 232 -15.04 4.70 -6.36
CA PHE A 232 -14.81 5.25 -5.03
C PHE A 232 -15.71 6.46 -4.75
N ASP A 233 -15.91 7.32 -5.74
CA ASP A 233 -16.83 8.45 -5.62
C ASP A 233 -18.27 7.98 -5.40
N ARG A 234 -18.79 7.10 -6.27
CA ARG A 234 -20.16 6.55 -6.13
C ARG A 234 -20.43 5.87 -4.79
N HIS A 235 -19.42 5.25 -4.20
CA HIS A 235 -19.53 4.60 -2.89
C HIS A 235 -19.09 5.47 -1.73
N LYS A 236 -18.81 6.76 -1.95
CA LYS A 236 -18.40 7.71 -0.91
C LYS A 236 -17.28 7.12 -0.05
N VAL A 237 -16.21 6.68 -0.69
CA VAL A 237 -14.98 6.30 -0.02
C VAL A 237 -14.43 7.53 0.71
N THR A 238 -14.05 7.38 1.97
CA THR A 238 -13.57 8.51 2.79
C THR A 238 -12.18 8.93 2.37
N ALA A 239 -11.27 7.96 2.21
CA ALA A 239 -9.91 8.21 1.75
C ALA A 239 -9.31 6.98 1.05
N VAL A 240 -8.41 7.25 0.10
CA VAL A 240 -7.51 6.29 -0.53
C VAL A 240 -6.09 6.60 -0.06
N LEU A 241 -5.51 5.69 0.73
CA LEU A 241 -4.15 5.83 1.25
C LEU A 241 -3.19 5.04 0.36
N GLN A 242 -2.11 5.69 -0.11
CA GLN A 242 -1.25 5.22 -1.18
C GLN A 242 0.23 5.48 -0.88
N GLY A 243 1.12 4.70 -1.50
CA GLY A 243 2.58 4.85 -1.45
C GLY A 243 3.21 4.89 -2.84
N HIS A 244 4.34 4.18 -3.01
CA HIS A 244 5.02 3.90 -4.28
C HIS A 244 5.79 5.07 -4.91
N ASP A 245 5.31 6.28 -4.81
CA ASP A 245 5.95 7.44 -5.47
C ASP A 245 7.08 8.05 -4.65
N HIS A 246 7.20 7.69 -3.39
CA HIS A 246 8.16 8.23 -2.42
C HIS A 246 8.04 9.75 -2.16
N HIS A 247 7.03 10.41 -2.71
CA HIS A 247 6.73 11.82 -2.50
C HIS A 247 5.35 11.98 -1.89
N ARG A 248 5.25 12.88 -0.93
CA ARG A 248 3.96 13.23 -0.34
C ARG A 248 3.09 13.98 -1.31
N ASP A 249 1.85 13.52 -1.45
CA ASP A 249 0.78 14.24 -2.12
C ASP A 249 -0.55 14.06 -1.40
N ASP A 250 -1.43 15.06 -1.45
CA ASP A 250 -2.72 15.00 -0.76
C ASP A 250 -3.72 15.92 -1.46
N LEU A 251 -4.75 15.32 -2.02
CA LEU A 251 -5.75 16.04 -2.78
C LEU A 251 -7.16 15.47 -2.57
N PHE A 252 -8.15 16.27 -2.85
CA PHE A 252 -9.53 15.82 -3.02
C PHE A 252 -9.87 15.76 -4.50
N TYR A 253 -10.48 14.65 -4.91
CA TYR A 253 -11.16 14.55 -6.18
C TYR A 253 -12.62 14.18 -5.89
N ASP A 254 -13.53 15.06 -6.28
CA ASP A 254 -14.91 15.06 -5.76
C ASP A 254 -14.92 15.03 -4.21
N GLU A 255 -15.59 14.08 -3.59
CA GLU A 255 -15.66 13.97 -2.12
C GLU A 255 -14.61 12.98 -1.54
N VAL A 256 -13.81 12.33 -2.38
CA VAL A 256 -12.82 11.33 -1.98
C VAL A 256 -11.44 11.99 -1.78
N ARG A 257 -10.82 11.73 -0.65
CA ARG A 257 -9.44 12.16 -0.38
C ARG A 257 -8.44 11.12 -0.87
N TYR A 258 -7.50 11.54 -1.71
CA TYR A 258 -6.40 10.70 -2.21
C TYR A 258 -5.10 11.21 -1.59
N THR A 259 -4.44 10.34 -0.83
CA THR A 259 -3.23 10.68 -0.09
C THR A 259 -2.11 9.74 -0.48
N VAL A 260 -1.06 10.27 -1.08
CA VAL A 260 0.21 9.57 -1.30
C VAL A 260 1.13 9.91 -0.14
N ILE A 261 1.66 8.89 0.53
CA ILE A 261 2.55 9.05 1.67
C ILE A 261 3.99 8.92 1.16
N GLY A 262 4.87 9.79 1.61
CA GLY A 262 6.28 9.71 1.30
C GLY A 262 6.95 8.47 1.90
N SER A 263 8.05 8.05 1.30
CA SER A 263 8.80 6.86 1.76
C SER A 263 9.37 7.06 3.16
N ILE A 264 9.32 5.99 3.97
CA ILE A 264 10.00 5.93 5.27
C ILE A 264 11.40 5.28 5.18
N GLU A 265 11.87 4.95 3.98
CA GLU A 265 13.19 4.38 3.74
C GLU A 265 14.31 5.16 4.45
N ASP A 266 15.35 4.46 4.93
CA ASP A 266 16.44 5.08 5.70
C ASP A 266 17.28 6.10 4.93
N ASN A 267 17.31 6.00 3.61
CA ASN A 267 18.00 6.94 2.71
C ASN A 267 17.03 7.94 2.02
N ALA A 268 15.75 7.94 2.37
CA ALA A 268 14.81 8.92 1.86
C ALA A 268 15.28 10.35 2.20
N LYS A 269 15.12 11.27 1.27
CA LYS A 269 15.47 12.70 1.45
C LYS A 269 14.72 13.33 2.62
N VAL A 270 13.44 12.98 2.74
CA VAL A 270 12.54 13.39 3.81
C VAL A 270 11.73 12.15 4.18
N PRO A 271 12.24 11.31 5.10
CA PRO A 271 11.47 10.18 5.57
C PRO A 271 10.25 10.70 6.34
N GLU A 272 9.08 10.14 6.05
CA GLU A 272 7.86 10.56 6.73
C GLU A 272 6.83 9.44 6.84
N TYR A 273 5.92 9.62 7.78
CA TYR A 273 4.73 8.80 7.92
C TYR A 273 3.53 9.68 8.30
N LEU A 274 2.34 9.12 8.25
CA LEU A 274 1.09 9.81 8.49
C LEU A 274 0.44 9.30 9.78
N LYS A 275 0.03 10.22 10.64
CA LYS A 275 -0.84 9.98 11.79
C LYS A 275 -2.23 10.49 11.46
N ILE A 276 -3.22 9.60 11.45
CA ILE A 276 -4.59 9.90 11.10
C ILE A 276 -5.45 9.79 12.34
N THR A 277 -6.17 10.84 12.69
CA THR A 277 -7.25 10.76 13.67
C THR A 277 -8.58 10.62 12.94
N VAL A 278 -9.33 9.59 13.25
CA VAL A 278 -10.67 9.29 12.72
C VAL A 278 -11.69 9.51 13.82
N ASN A 279 -12.79 10.20 13.51
CA ASN A 279 -13.93 10.37 14.39
C ASN A 279 -15.25 10.37 13.58
N GLU A 280 -16.39 10.60 14.21
CA GLU A 280 -17.70 10.60 13.53
C GLU A 280 -17.79 11.66 12.43
N GLU A 281 -17.12 12.80 12.60
CA GLU A 281 -17.20 13.95 11.69
C GLU A 281 -16.27 13.78 10.46
N GLY A 282 -15.26 12.90 10.53
CA GLY A 282 -14.31 12.68 9.45
C GLY A 282 -12.90 12.30 9.91
N ILE A 283 -11.91 12.76 9.16
CA ILE A 283 -10.51 12.45 9.37
C ILE A 283 -9.64 13.71 9.41
N SER A 284 -8.62 13.68 10.25
CA SER A 284 -7.56 14.70 10.27
C SER A 284 -6.19 14.05 10.19
N TYR A 285 -5.21 14.78 9.61
CA TYR A 285 -3.87 14.30 9.30
C TYR A 285 -2.79 15.10 10.02
N ILE A 286 -1.80 14.38 10.54
CA ILE A 286 -0.53 14.95 10.98
C ILE A 286 0.59 14.19 10.27
N TRP A 287 1.41 14.91 9.52
CA TRP A 287 2.62 14.40 8.90
C TRP A 287 3.76 14.42 9.90
N VAL A 288 4.45 13.30 10.05
CA VAL A 288 5.53 13.14 11.02
C VAL A 288 6.80 12.72 10.29
N THR A 289 7.90 13.39 10.61
CA THR A 289 9.24 12.98 10.19
C THR A 289 9.90 12.26 11.36
N PRO A 290 10.37 11.01 11.20
CA PRO A 290 11.12 10.33 12.25
C PRO A 290 12.31 11.19 12.69
N LEU A 291 12.43 11.46 13.98
CA LEU A 291 13.55 12.23 14.52
C LEU A 291 14.78 11.32 14.62
N ALA A 292 15.89 11.76 14.01
CA ALA A 292 17.17 11.04 14.02
C ALA A 292 17.84 11.07 15.40
#